data_66231761aa649aa4ad7b628471d266f9
#
_entry.id   66231761aa649aa4ad7b628471d266f9
#
_cell.length_a   1.000
_cell.length_b   1.000
_cell.length_c   1.000
_cell.angle_alpha   90.00
_cell.angle_beta   90.00
_cell.angle_gamma   90.00
#
_symmetry.space_group_name_H-M   'P 1'
#
loop_
_entity.id
_entity.type
_entity.pdbx_description
1 polymer ?
#
loop_
_entity_poly.entity_id
_entity_poly.type
_entity_poly.pdbx_seq_one_letter_code
_entity_poly.pdbx_strand_id
1 'polypeptide(L)'
;MEQWEETFNVVFHWILTASAIVGNGLVIYLVIFRRRLNSTANWFVLSLAVADFFVGATFFPYQRVCKSEPCYKRHIHWLCVDVFLCASVTNLCLMTVDRYIAIVKPLKYLTIMTTRRTLLAICAAWCIPIVTALLPLSWTYSATSPANKAISWKVFTFATLIVYGITPFVFLPLAIVRILLIVRRCRLERSAVMAQLDFNYSGLRRNRQLDPEKEISSTRLIVCVVVMFLVCYVFGVSVRIASVFGHQQPPESVLVTSSILILINSAANPVAYGLMKRDFKRELLKTLKINNSSSDLAIEEVL
;
A
#
# COMPACT_ATOMS: atom_id res chain seq x y z
N MET A 1 -17.52 -12.02 30.01
CA MET A 1 -16.39 -12.14 29.05
C MET A 1 -16.67 -11.34 27.78
N GLU A 2 -17.82 -11.48 27.16
CA GLU A 2 -18.18 -10.76 25.89
C GLU A 2 -18.01 -9.23 25.92
N GLN A 3 -18.39 -8.57 27.04
CA GLN A 3 -18.30 -7.11 27.12
C GLN A 3 -16.85 -6.58 27.13
N TRP A 4 -15.91 -7.31 27.72
CA TRP A 4 -14.49 -6.96 27.70
C TRP A 4 -13.87 -7.14 26.32
N GLU A 5 -14.25 -8.20 25.62
CA GLU A 5 -13.80 -8.48 24.26
C GLU A 5 -14.29 -7.40 23.29
N GLU A 6 -15.57 -6.99 23.41
CA GLU A 6 -16.11 -5.91 22.59
C GLU A 6 -15.38 -4.58 22.84
N THR A 7 -15.17 -4.23 24.13
CA THR A 7 -14.46 -3.00 24.50
C THR A 7 -13.03 -3.02 23.98
N PHE A 8 -12.32 -4.14 24.16
CA PHE A 8 -10.96 -4.29 23.66
C PHE A 8 -10.90 -4.11 22.13
N ASN A 9 -11.78 -4.77 21.40
CA ASN A 9 -11.86 -4.67 19.94
C ASN A 9 -12.11 -3.23 19.49
N VAL A 10 -13.00 -2.50 20.16
CA VAL A 10 -13.29 -1.09 19.85
C VAL A 10 -12.08 -0.20 20.09
N VAL A 11 -11.42 -0.33 21.24
CA VAL A 11 -10.21 0.45 21.56
C VAL A 11 -9.09 0.15 20.54
N PHE A 12 -8.89 -1.12 20.22
CA PHE A 12 -7.87 -1.54 19.25
C PHE A 12 -8.11 -0.96 17.86
N HIS A 13 -9.37 -0.97 17.39
CA HIS A 13 -9.72 -0.34 16.10
C HIS A 13 -9.46 1.17 16.12
N TRP A 14 -9.75 1.89 17.22
CA TRP A 14 -9.45 3.32 17.32
C TRP A 14 -7.95 3.60 17.30
N ILE A 15 -7.13 2.76 17.94
CA ILE A 15 -5.67 2.88 17.91
C ILE A 15 -5.16 2.72 16.49
N LEU A 16 -5.62 1.68 15.76
CA LEU A 16 -5.24 1.45 14.37
C LEU A 16 -5.71 2.58 13.45
N THR A 17 -6.93 3.05 13.63
CA THR A 17 -7.49 4.20 12.91
C THR A 17 -6.64 5.45 13.10
N ALA A 18 -6.32 5.80 14.34
CA ALA A 18 -5.47 6.95 14.65
C ALA A 18 -4.06 6.78 14.06
N SER A 19 -3.49 5.57 14.14
CA SER A 19 -2.18 5.24 13.56
C SER A 19 -2.19 5.39 12.03
N ALA A 20 -3.24 4.94 11.35
CA ALA A 20 -3.39 5.10 9.91
C ALA A 20 -3.52 6.57 9.51
N ILE A 21 -4.33 7.36 10.21
CA ILE A 21 -4.53 8.79 9.93
C ILE A 21 -3.24 9.58 10.18
N VAL A 22 -2.65 9.44 11.38
CA VAL A 22 -1.45 10.22 11.77
C VAL A 22 -0.25 9.80 10.95
N GLY A 23 -0.02 8.49 10.80
CA GLY A 23 1.12 7.97 10.05
C GLY A 23 1.09 8.36 8.57
N ASN A 24 -0.04 8.15 7.89
CA ASN A 24 -0.17 8.52 6.48
C ASN A 24 -0.23 10.03 6.29
N GLY A 25 -0.87 10.78 7.20
CA GLY A 25 -0.85 12.25 7.22
C GLY A 25 0.58 12.80 7.30
N LEU A 26 1.45 12.19 8.11
CA LEU A 26 2.85 12.54 8.21
C LEU A 26 3.61 12.23 6.91
N VAL A 27 3.37 11.08 6.27
CA VAL A 27 3.97 10.76 4.96
C VAL A 27 3.55 11.77 3.90
N ILE A 28 2.26 12.14 3.85
CA ILE A 28 1.72 13.16 2.94
C ILE A 28 2.45 14.50 3.18
N TYR A 29 2.53 14.94 4.43
CA TYR A 29 3.23 16.15 4.81
C TYR A 29 4.70 16.13 4.35
N LEU A 30 5.43 15.06 4.64
CA LEU A 30 6.85 14.95 4.29
C LEU A 30 7.07 14.99 2.78
N VAL A 31 6.27 14.28 1.97
CA VAL A 31 6.46 14.26 0.51
C VAL A 31 6.11 15.61 -0.13
N ILE A 32 5.08 16.31 0.36
CA ILE A 32 4.66 17.60 -0.19
C ILE A 32 5.63 18.70 0.20
N PHE A 33 6.02 18.80 1.47
CA PHE A 33 6.75 19.95 1.98
C PHE A 33 8.28 19.79 2.01
N ARG A 34 8.80 18.56 1.90
CA ARG A 34 10.25 18.32 1.89
C ARG A 34 10.76 18.11 0.46
N ARG A 35 11.39 19.14 -0.13
CA ARG A 35 11.92 19.10 -1.51
C ARG A 35 12.74 17.87 -1.83
N ARG A 36 13.49 17.34 -0.85
CA ARG A 36 14.32 16.15 -1.00
C ARG A 36 13.49 14.88 -1.31
N LEU A 37 12.25 14.82 -0.84
CA LEU A 37 11.34 13.71 -1.07
C LEU A 37 10.44 13.89 -2.32
N ASN A 38 10.51 15.03 -2.99
CA ASN A 38 9.73 15.28 -4.20
C ASN A 38 10.38 14.61 -5.43
N SER A 39 10.10 13.33 -5.61
CA SER A 39 10.51 12.54 -6.77
C SER A 39 9.32 11.76 -7.33
N THR A 40 9.36 11.42 -8.63
CA THR A 40 8.29 10.65 -9.30
C THR A 40 7.99 9.33 -8.59
N ALA A 41 9.02 8.66 -8.10
CA ALA A 41 8.88 7.44 -7.30
C ALA A 41 8.15 7.67 -5.95
N ASN A 42 8.33 8.82 -5.33
CA ASN A 42 7.64 9.16 -4.08
C ASN A 42 6.20 9.64 -4.31
N TRP A 43 5.83 10.02 -5.53
CA TRP A 43 4.44 10.34 -5.85
C TRP A 43 3.53 9.12 -5.77
N PHE A 44 4.02 7.90 -6.10
CA PHE A 44 3.26 6.67 -5.85
C PHE A 44 3.08 6.41 -4.36
N VAL A 45 4.13 6.69 -3.55
CA VAL A 45 4.05 6.62 -2.09
C VAL A 45 3.04 7.63 -1.54
N LEU A 46 3.05 8.87 -2.05
CA LEU A 46 2.08 9.91 -1.69
C LEU A 46 0.65 9.47 -2.02
N SER A 47 0.43 8.96 -3.22
CA SER A 47 -0.90 8.53 -3.67
C SER A 47 -1.43 7.36 -2.83
N LEU A 48 -0.57 6.40 -2.48
CA LEU A 48 -0.93 5.31 -1.57
C LEU A 48 -1.24 5.83 -0.16
N ALA A 49 -0.42 6.75 0.36
CA ALA A 49 -0.65 7.34 1.68
C ALA A 49 -1.97 8.13 1.74
N VAL A 50 -2.36 8.81 0.66
CA VAL A 50 -3.68 9.49 0.58
C VAL A 50 -4.82 8.47 0.64
N ALA A 51 -4.73 7.36 -0.10
CA ALA A 51 -5.75 6.31 -0.05
C ALA A 51 -5.87 5.70 1.36
N ASP A 52 -4.75 5.35 1.99
CA ASP A 52 -4.70 4.76 3.33
C ASP A 52 -5.14 5.72 4.44
N PHE A 53 -4.84 7.02 4.30
CA PHE A 53 -5.36 8.05 5.19
C PHE A 53 -6.90 8.06 5.18
N PHE A 54 -7.50 8.04 4.00
CA PHE A 54 -8.96 8.03 3.88
C PHE A 54 -9.58 6.68 4.28
N VAL A 55 -8.90 5.54 4.08
CA VAL A 55 -9.32 4.25 4.66
C VAL A 55 -9.42 4.39 6.19
N GLY A 56 -8.37 4.91 6.85
CA GLY A 56 -8.40 5.16 8.29
C GLY A 56 -9.53 6.11 8.70
N ALA A 57 -9.69 7.23 8.00
CA ALA A 57 -10.67 8.25 8.34
C ALA A 57 -12.14 7.84 8.13
N THR A 58 -12.40 6.86 7.23
CA THR A 58 -13.77 6.52 6.84
C THR A 58 -14.20 5.14 7.30
N PHE A 59 -13.33 4.14 7.29
CA PHE A 59 -13.72 2.74 7.45
C PHE A 59 -14.34 2.44 8.82
N PHE A 60 -13.57 2.53 9.89
CA PHE A 60 -14.06 2.19 11.24
C PHE A 60 -14.92 3.27 11.87
N PRO A 61 -14.59 4.59 11.78
CA PRO A 61 -15.44 5.63 12.37
C PRO A 61 -16.90 5.53 11.93
N TYR A 62 -17.13 5.26 10.67
CA TYR A 62 -18.48 5.11 10.17
C TYR A 62 -19.16 3.82 10.62
N GLN A 63 -18.47 2.70 10.69
CA GLN A 63 -19.07 1.47 11.22
C GLN A 63 -19.63 1.69 12.64
N ARG A 64 -18.95 2.51 13.46
CA ARG A 64 -19.41 2.85 14.81
C ARG A 64 -20.61 3.79 14.83
N VAL A 65 -20.56 4.86 14.04
CA VAL A 65 -21.69 5.79 13.92
C VAL A 65 -22.94 5.09 13.42
N CYS A 66 -22.82 4.21 12.42
CA CYS A 66 -23.97 3.49 11.87
C CYS A 66 -24.47 2.31 12.70
N LYS A 67 -23.75 1.89 13.75
CA LYS A 67 -24.30 0.94 14.74
C LYS A 67 -25.27 1.64 15.71
N SER A 68 -25.05 2.90 16.02
CA SER A 68 -25.84 3.67 16.99
C SER A 68 -27.02 4.43 16.40
N GLU A 69 -27.00 4.73 15.11
CA GLU A 69 -28.03 5.54 14.42
C GLU A 69 -28.48 4.88 13.11
N PRO A 70 -29.78 5.02 12.72
CA PRO A 70 -30.27 4.54 11.42
C PRO A 70 -29.63 5.36 10.29
N CYS A 71 -28.57 4.84 9.67
CA CYS A 71 -27.87 5.52 8.60
C CYS A 71 -28.65 5.51 7.30
N TYR A 72 -29.36 6.58 7.01
CA TYR A 72 -30.09 6.82 5.75
C TYR A 72 -29.14 6.79 4.52
N LYS A 73 -27.88 7.21 4.69
CA LYS A 73 -26.88 7.29 3.59
C LYS A 73 -25.87 6.14 3.58
N ARG A 74 -26.22 4.98 4.13
CA ARG A 74 -25.32 3.81 4.23
C ARG A 74 -24.64 3.45 2.89
N HIS A 75 -25.38 3.50 1.78
CA HIS A 75 -24.85 3.18 0.47
C HIS A 75 -23.72 4.11 0.01
N ILE A 76 -23.87 5.43 0.21
CA ILE A 76 -22.85 6.42 -0.22
C ILE A 76 -21.55 6.20 0.54
N HIS A 77 -21.64 5.88 1.82
CA HIS A 77 -20.47 5.63 2.61
C HIS A 77 -19.70 4.37 2.19
N TRP A 78 -20.42 3.26 1.97
CA TRP A 78 -19.78 2.04 1.47
C TRP A 78 -19.13 2.28 0.11
N LEU A 79 -19.71 3.10 -0.76
CA LEU A 79 -19.08 3.52 -1.99
C LEU A 79 -17.75 4.25 -1.75
N CYS A 80 -17.73 5.20 -0.81
CA CYS A 80 -16.48 5.92 -0.46
C CYS A 80 -15.41 4.97 0.08
N VAL A 81 -15.79 4.08 1.01
CA VAL A 81 -14.86 3.08 1.57
C VAL A 81 -14.31 2.17 0.47
N ASP A 82 -15.16 1.65 -0.42
CA ASP A 82 -14.73 0.81 -1.53
C ASP A 82 -13.78 1.55 -2.48
N VAL A 83 -14.01 2.84 -2.77
CA VAL A 83 -13.10 3.66 -3.58
C VAL A 83 -11.71 3.69 -2.93
N PHE A 84 -11.61 4.01 -1.65
CA PHE A 84 -10.32 4.15 -0.99
C PHE A 84 -9.59 2.81 -0.83
N LEU A 85 -10.30 1.73 -0.52
CA LEU A 85 -9.72 0.38 -0.46
C LEU A 85 -9.19 -0.07 -1.83
N CYS A 86 -10.00 0.09 -2.89
CA CYS A 86 -9.59 -0.27 -4.24
C CYS A 86 -8.45 0.63 -4.75
N ALA A 87 -8.47 1.94 -4.42
CA ALA A 87 -7.39 2.85 -4.74
C ALA A 87 -6.09 2.48 -4.01
N SER A 88 -6.13 2.06 -2.74
CA SER A 88 -4.95 1.56 -2.03
C SER A 88 -4.34 0.34 -2.75
N VAL A 89 -5.15 -0.65 -3.13
CA VAL A 89 -4.70 -1.84 -3.89
C VAL A 89 -4.08 -1.46 -5.23
N THR A 90 -4.74 -0.61 -6.01
CA THR A 90 -4.23 -0.18 -7.33
C THR A 90 -2.94 0.63 -7.23
N ASN A 91 -2.82 1.52 -6.24
CA ASN A 91 -1.58 2.27 -5.97
C ASN A 91 -0.44 1.35 -5.53
N LEU A 92 -0.70 0.31 -4.73
CA LEU A 92 0.30 -0.70 -4.37
C LEU A 92 0.79 -1.47 -5.61
N CYS A 93 -0.11 -1.86 -6.51
CA CYS A 93 0.26 -2.49 -7.78
C CYS A 93 1.13 -1.55 -8.62
N LEU A 94 0.77 -0.27 -8.75
CA LEU A 94 1.57 0.71 -9.49
C LEU A 94 2.94 0.94 -8.87
N MET A 95 3.03 1.06 -7.54
CA MET A 95 4.31 1.18 -6.85
C MET A 95 5.19 -0.04 -7.08
N THR A 96 4.61 -1.23 -7.17
CA THR A 96 5.33 -2.48 -7.50
C THR A 96 5.82 -2.47 -8.95
N VAL A 97 5.00 -2.01 -9.90
CA VAL A 97 5.39 -1.84 -11.31
C VAL A 97 6.52 -0.83 -11.45
N ASP A 98 6.44 0.31 -10.78
CA ASP A 98 7.49 1.32 -10.77
C ASP A 98 8.83 0.73 -10.31
N ARG A 99 8.82 0.00 -9.19
CA ARG A 99 10.02 -0.67 -8.70
C ARG A 99 10.53 -1.74 -9.64
N TYR A 100 9.64 -2.54 -10.23
CA TYR A 100 10.00 -3.53 -11.22
C TYR A 100 10.73 -2.90 -12.41
N ILE A 101 10.22 -1.80 -12.96
CA ILE A 101 10.84 -1.10 -14.08
C ILE A 101 12.20 -0.52 -13.69
N ALA A 102 12.33 0.06 -12.49
CA ALA A 102 13.57 0.62 -11.98
C ALA A 102 14.69 -0.44 -11.86
N ILE A 103 14.32 -1.67 -11.49
CA ILE A 103 15.27 -2.77 -11.28
C ILE A 103 15.59 -3.49 -12.60
N VAL A 104 14.58 -3.76 -13.43
CA VAL A 104 14.75 -4.52 -14.68
C VAL A 104 15.37 -3.68 -15.81
N LYS A 105 15.04 -2.38 -15.86
CA LYS A 105 15.48 -1.46 -16.92
C LYS A 105 16.04 -0.16 -16.36
N PRO A 106 17.12 -0.22 -15.54
CA PRO A 106 17.63 0.96 -14.83
C PRO A 106 18.02 2.10 -15.78
N LEU A 107 18.67 1.79 -16.88
CA LEU A 107 19.10 2.81 -17.86
C LEU A 107 17.93 3.46 -18.62
N LYS A 108 16.80 2.77 -18.74
CA LYS A 108 15.60 3.28 -19.43
C LYS A 108 14.53 3.78 -18.45
N TYR A 109 14.80 3.70 -17.14
CA TYR A 109 13.80 4.07 -16.12
C TYR A 109 13.31 5.50 -16.30
N LEU A 110 14.22 6.48 -16.43
CA LEU A 110 13.87 7.89 -16.58
C LEU A 110 13.11 8.21 -17.88
N THR A 111 13.32 7.43 -18.94
CA THR A 111 12.60 7.60 -20.20
C THR A 111 11.22 6.93 -20.18
N ILE A 112 11.04 5.88 -19.38
CA ILE A 112 9.76 5.18 -19.21
C ILE A 112 8.89 5.90 -18.17
N MET A 113 9.43 6.19 -16.98
CA MET A 113 8.73 6.81 -15.84
C MET A 113 8.89 8.34 -15.85
N THR A 114 8.39 8.95 -16.93
CA THR A 114 8.32 10.42 -17.01
C THR A 114 7.23 10.96 -16.07
N THR A 115 7.38 12.21 -15.63
CA THR A 115 6.39 12.93 -14.80
C THR A 115 4.96 12.78 -15.34
N ARG A 116 4.76 13.00 -16.66
CA ARG A 116 3.45 12.90 -17.29
C ARG A 116 2.85 11.48 -17.19
N ARG A 117 3.65 10.45 -17.46
CA ARG A 117 3.19 9.05 -17.38
C ARG A 117 2.89 8.64 -15.95
N THR A 118 3.71 9.07 -14.99
CA THR A 118 3.47 8.83 -13.56
C THR A 118 2.15 9.45 -13.11
N LEU A 119 1.88 10.71 -13.49
CA LEU A 119 0.60 11.36 -13.17
C LEU A 119 -0.58 10.66 -13.83
N LEU A 120 -0.48 10.28 -15.11
CA LEU A 120 -1.54 9.54 -15.79
C LEU A 120 -1.81 8.18 -15.11
N ALA A 121 -0.77 7.47 -14.67
CA ALA A 121 -0.92 6.21 -13.95
C ALA A 121 -1.62 6.42 -12.60
N ILE A 122 -1.24 7.46 -11.84
CA ILE A 122 -1.90 7.80 -10.57
C ILE A 122 -3.37 8.21 -10.82
N CYS A 123 -3.64 9.04 -11.83
CA CYS A 123 -5.01 9.39 -12.20
C CYS A 123 -5.84 8.13 -12.53
N ALA A 124 -5.29 7.19 -13.31
CA ALA A 124 -5.97 5.93 -13.61
C ALA A 124 -6.23 5.10 -12.34
N ALA A 125 -5.27 5.06 -11.40
CA ALA A 125 -5.42 4.34 -10.13
C ALA A 125 -6.54 4.89 -9.22
N TRP A 126 -6.96 6.14 -9.43
CA TRP A 126 -8.10 6.74 -8.73
C TRP A 126 -9.38 6.68 -9.56
N CYS A 127 -9.30 7.00 -10.86
CA CYS A 127 -10.48 7.02 -11.72
C CYS A 127 -11.13 5.64 -11.86
N ILE A 128 -10.33 4.56 -11.99
CA ILE A 128 -10.86 3.20 -12.13
C ILE A 128 -11.67 2.78 -10.89
N PRO A 129 -11.17 2.88 -9.63
CA PRO A 129 -11.96 2.63 -8.44
C PRO A 129 -13.21 3.50 -8.31
N ILE A 130 -13.12 4.80 -8.63
CA ILE A 130 -14.26 5.71 -8.57
C ILE A 130 -15.36 5.25 -9.54
N VAL A 131 -15.03 5.00 -10.81
CA VAL A 131 -15.99 4.51 -11.80
C VAL A 131 -16.57 3.17 -11.36
N THR A 132 -15.74 2.24 -10.89
CA THR A 132 -16.18 0.94 -10.39
C THR A 132 -17.17 1.10 -9.23
N ALA A 133 -16.90 1.96 -8.26
CA ALA A 133 -17.76 2.19 -7.11
C ALA A 133 -19.12 2.84 -7.50
N LEU A 134 -19.15 3.64 -8.56
CA LEU A 134 -20.36 4.30 -9.03
C LEU A 134 -21.28 3.35 -9.84
N LEU A 135 -20.76 2.28 -10.42
CA LEU A 135 -21.55 1.34 -11.23
C LEU A 135 -22.81 0.81 -10.53
N PRO A 136 -22.78 0.41 -9.24
CA PRO A 136 -23.96 -0.08 -8.54
C PRO A 136 -25.13 0.92 -8.46
N LEU A 137 -24.87 2.22 -8.55
CA LEU A 137 -25.93 3.23 -8.54
C LEU A 137 -26.87 3.08 -9.72
N SER A 138 -26.38 2.62 -10.88
CA SER A 138 -27.16 2.47 -12.10
C SER A 138 -28.35 1.51 -11.96
N TRP A 139 -28.18 0.41 -11.20
CA TRP A 139 -29.29 -0.55 -10.96
C TRP A 139 -29.95 -0.39 -9.60
N THR A 140 -29.26 0.20 -8.61
CA THR A 140 -29.84 0.42 -7.28
C THR A 140 -31.04 1.36 -7.37
N TYR A 141 -30.89 2.46 -8.11
CA TYR A 141 -31.94 3.48 -8.28
C TYR A 141 -32.80 3.31 -9.54
N SER A 142 -32.56 2.27 -10.36
CA SER A 142 -33.37 2.00 -11.53
C SER A 142 -34.67 1.29 -11.15
N ALA A 143 -35.70 1.36 -12.03
CA ALA A 143 -36.98 0.67 -11.90
C ALA A 143 -36.91 -0.83 -12.25
N THR A 144 -35.71 -1.44 -12.26
CA THR A 144 -35.55 -2.86 -12.57
C THR A 144 -36.09 -3.78 -11.47
N SER A 145 -36.48 -5.01 -11.86
CA SER A 145 -37.02 -6.00 -10.91
C SER A 145 -36.03 -6.37 -9.82
N PRO A 146 -36.48 -6.76 -8.61
CA PRO A 146 -35.59 -7.20 -7.52
C PRO A 146 -34.66 -8.34 -7.91
N ALA A 147 -35.14 -9.28 -8.74
CA ALA A 147 -34.33 -10.40 -9.23
C ALA A 147 -33.17 -9.92 -10.10
N ASN A 148 -33.38 -8.98 -11.01
CA ASN A 148 -32.33 -8.42 -11.86
C ASN A 148 -31.32 -7.61 -11.04
N LYS A 149 -31.77 -6.87 -10.01
CA LYS A 149 -30.86 -6.19 -9.07
C LYS A 149 -29.96 -7.19 -8.35
N ALA A 150 -30.51 -8.29 -7.86
CA ALA A 150 -29.73 -9.32 -7.18
C ALA A 150 -28.68 -9.97 -8.10
N ILE A 151 -29.03 -10.23 -9.36
CA ILE A 151 -28.09 -10.74 -10.37
C ILE A 151 -26.97 -9.70 -10.62
N SER A 152 -27.34 -8.43 -10.84
CA SER A 152 -26.36 -7.36 -11.07
C SER A 152 -25.37 -7.22 -9.90
N TRP A 153 -25.86 -7.29 -8.65
CA TRP A 153 -25.00 -7.29 -7.47
C TRP A 153 -24.03 -8.49 -7.41
N LYS A 154 -24.50 -9.70 -7.73
CA LYS A 154 -23.64 -10.90 -7.78
C LYS A 154 -22.57 -10.76 -8.85
N VAL A 155 -22.94 -10.36 -10.07
CA VAL A 155 -21.98 -10.15 -11.17
C VAL A 155 -20.96 -9.08 -10.83
N PHE A 156 -21.41 -7.96 -10.26
CA PHE A 156 -20.54 -6.89 -9.82
C PHE A 156 -19.55 -7.33 -8.73
N THR A 157 -20.04 -8.02 -7.70
CA THR A 157 -19.18 -8.52 -6.61
C THR A 157 -18.16 -9.53 -7.14
N PHE A 158 -18.57 -10.41 -8.05
CA PHE A 158 -17.67 -11.36 -8.71
C PHE A 158 -16.60 -10.64 -9.56
N ALA A 159 -17.00 -9.64 -10.36
CA ALA A 159 -16.06 -8.86 -11.16
C ALA A 159 -15.05 -8.08 -10.29
N THR A 160 -15.51 -7.43 -9.22
CA THR A 160 -14.65 -6.71 -8.30
C THR A 160 -13.73 -7.65 -7.51
N LEU A 161 -14.20 -8.86 -7.17
CA LEU A 161 -13.36 -9.91 -6.56
C LEU A 161 -12.21 -10.31 -7.49
N ILE A 162 -12.47 -10.47 -8.80
CA ILE A 162 -11.43 -10.78 -9.78
C ILE A 162 -10.44 -9.62 -9.88
N VAL A 163 -10.91 -8.40 -10.09
CA VAL A 163 -10.06 -7.23 -10.38
C VAL A 163 -9.24 -6.79 -9.15
N TYR A 164 -9.86 -6.66 -7.98
CA TYR A 164 -9.22 -6.11 -6.79
C TYR A 164 -8.82 -7.16 -5.74
N GLY A 165 -9.30 -8.40 -5.90
CA GLY A 165 -8.91 -9.53 -5.06
C GLY A 165 -7.90 -10.42 -5.79
N ILE A 166 -8.37 -11.28 -6.68
CA ILE A 166 -7.57 -12.35 -7.27
C ILE A 166 -6.39 -11.80 -8.09
N THR A 167 -6.62 -10.79 -8.93
CA THR A 167 -5.56 -10.23 -9.78
C THR A 167 -4.35 -9.71 -8.99
N PRO A 168 -4.50 -8.86 -7.93
CA PRO A 168 -3.38 -8.45 -7.10
C PRO A 168 -2.70 -9.61 -6.36
N PHE A 169 -3.46 -10.61 -5.90
CA PHE A 169 -2.93 -11.80 -5.23
C PHE A 169 -2.05 -12.66 -6.12
N VAL A 170 -2.27 -12.67 -7.42
CA VAL A 170 -1.42 -13.35 -8.39
C VAL A 170 -0.28 -12.44 -8.86
N PHE A 171 -0.61 -11.20 -9.21
CA PHE A 171 0.34 -10.25 -9.79
C PHE A 171 1.46 -9.86 -8.82
N LEU A 172 1.14 -9.48 -7.58
CA LEU A 172 2.12 -8.96 -6.63
C LEU A 172 3.19 -9.99 -6.24
N PRO A 173 2.85 -11.25 -5.87
CA PRO A 173 3.86 -12.27 -5.60
C PRO A 173 4.74 -12.57 -6.81
N LEU A 174 4.16 -12.67 -8.01
CA LEU A 174 4.94 -12.90 -9.23
C LEU A 174 5.91 -11.75 -9.51
N ALA A 175 5.46 -10.50 -9.35
CA ALA A 175 6.32 -9.33 -9.51
C ALA A 175 7.46 -9.33 -8.48
N ILE A 176 7.17 -9.61 -7.20
CA ILE A 176 8.17 -9.68 -6.13
C ILE A 176 9.19 -10.80 -6.39
N VAL A 177 8.74 -11.99 -6.74
CA VAL A 177 9.65 -13.12 -7.07
C VAL A 177 10.58 -12.72 -8.21
N ARG A 178 10.07 -12.13 -9.28
CA ARG A 178 10.87 -11.62 -10.40
C ARG A 178 11.89 -10.56 -9.98
N ILE A 179 11.47 -9.58 -9.17
CA ILE A 179 12.37 -8.55 -8.61
C ILE A 179 13.50 -9.20 -7.81
N LEU A 180 13.17 -10.12 -6.89
CA LEU A 180 14.15 -10.79 -6.03
C LEU A 180 15.15 -11.63 -6.82
N LEU A 181 14.69 -12.36 -7.85
CA LEU A 181 15.56 -13.15 -8.73
C LEU A 181 16.54 -12.25 -9.50
N ILE A 182 16.08 -11.11 -10.03
CA ILE A 182 16.94 -10.16 -10.76
C ILE A 182 17.95 -9.52 -9.81
N VAL A 183 17.52 -9.05 -8.63
CA VAL A 183 18.41 -8.47 -7.63
C VAL A 183 19.47 -9.48 -7.18
N ARG A 184 19.08 -10.75 -6.95
CA ARG A 184 20.01 -11.83 -6.62
C ARG A 184 21.03 -12.05 -7.73
N ARG A 185 20.59 -12.12 -8.99
CA ARG A 185 21.47 -12.29 -10.14
C ARG A 185 22.46 -11.12 -10.26
N CYS A 186 21.97 -9.88 -10.22
CA CYS A 186 22.83 -8.69 -10.30
C CYS A 186 23.87 -8.63 -9.15
N ARG A 187 23.51 -9.11 -7.95
CA ARG A 187 24.48 -9.20 -6.83
C ARG A 187 25.56 -10.23 -7.10
N LEU A 188 25.21 -11.41 -7.61
CA LEU A 188 26.18 -12.45 -7.95
C LEU A 188 27.13 -11.99 -9.04
N GLU A 189 26.61 -11.38 -10.11
CA GLU A 189 27.43 -10.83 -11.20
C GLU A 189 28.37 -9.72 -10.68
N ARG A 190 27.87 -8.81 -9.82
CA ARG A 190 28.70 -7.76 -9.21
C ARG A 190 29.78 -8.33 -8.29
N SER A 191 29.46 -9.33 -7.47
CA SER A 191 30.47 -9.95 -6.57
C SER A 191 31.54 -10.66 -7.37
N ALA A 192 31.22 -11.31 -8.48
CA ALA A 192 32.19 -11.94 -9.37
C ALA A 192 33.12 -10.89 -10.03
N VAL A 193 32.55 -9.80 -10.53
CA VAL A 193 33.36 -8.70 -11.11
C VAL A 193 34.26 -8.05 -10.06
N MET A 194 33.75 -7.82 -8.84
CA MET A 194 34.57 -7.24 -7.77
C MET A 194 35.71 -8.18 -7.33
N ALA A 195 35.44 -9.50 -7.26
CA ALA A 195 36.50 -10.49 -6.98
C ALA A 195 37.59 -10.49 -8.06
N GLN A 196 37.22 -10.36 -9.35
CA GLN A 196 38.18 -10.25 -10.46
C GLN A 196 38.99 -8.94 -10.39
N LEU A 197 38.34 -7.81 -10.04
CA LEU A 197 39.01 -6.52 -9.90
C LEU A 197 39.96 -6.52 -8.70
N ASP A 198 39.56 -7.09 -7.56
CA ASP A 198 40.45 -7.22 -6.37
C ASP A 198 41.66 -8.12 -6.66
N PHE A 199 41.48 -9.18 -7.48
CA PHE A 199 42.55 -10.03 -7.93
C PHE A 199 43.54 -9.28 -8.87
N ASN A 200 43.02 -8.51 -9.81
CA ASN A 200 43.81 -7.83 -10.84
C ASN A 200 44.44 -6.49 -10.35
N TYR A 201 43.83 -5.82 -9.36
CA TYR A 201 44.19 -4.48 -8.90
C TYR A 201 44.23 -4.37 -7.38
N SER A 202 45.03 -5.20 -6.73
CA SER A 202 45.17 -5.28 -5.26
C SER A 202 45.62 -3.97 -4.57
N GLY A 203 45.91 -2.90 -5.31
CA GLY A 203 46.37 -1.59 -4.80
C GLY A 203 45.42 -0.39 -4.99
N LEU A 204 44.36 -0.51 -5.72
CA LEU A 204 43.48 0.64 -6.07
C LEU A 204 42.12 0.63 -5.34
N ARG A 205 42.15 0.34 -4.05
CA ARG A 205 40.97 0.38 -3.17
C ARG A 205 40.66 1.82 -2.77
N ARG A 206 40.12 2.67 -3.67
CA ARG A 206 39.50 3.95 -3.28
C ARG A 206 38.46 4.46 -4.28
N ASN A 207 37.24 4.66 -3.77
CA ASN A 207 36.22 5.58 -4.30
C ASN A 207 35.46 5.22 -5.59
N ARG A 208 34.85 4.04 -5.70
CA ARG A 208 33.61 3.89 -6.50
C ARG A 208 32.59 3.04 -5.76
N GLN A 209 32.13 3.49 -4.61
CA GLN A 209 30.86 3.05 -4.04
C GLN A 209 29.72 3.74 -4.82
N LEU A 210 29.33 3.16 -5.95
CA LEU A 210 27.97 3.30 -6.45
C LEU A 210 27.09 2.65 -5.38
N ASP A 211 26.23 3.43 -4.72
CA ASP A 211 25.41 3.05 -3.58
C ASP A 211 24.50 1.85 -3.85
N PRO A 212 24.94 0.58 -3.66
CA PRO A 212 24.08 -0.59 -3.84
C PRO A 212 23.01 -0.68 -2.75
N GLU A 213 23.24 0.00 -1.62
CA GLU A 213 22.36 -0.03 -0.47
C GLU A 213 21.02 0.69 -0.69
N LYS A 214 20.96 1.73 -1.54
CA LYS A 214 19.69 2.43 -1.83
C LYS A 214 18.71 1.56 -2.62
N GLU A 215 19.20 0.81 -3.62
CA GLU A 215 18.37 -0.11 -4.40
C GLU A 215 17.90 -1.29 -3.54
N ILE A 216 18.79 -1.81 -2.67
CA ILE A 216 18.49 -2.90 -1.74
C ILE A 216 17.44 -2.46 -0.72
N SER A 217 17.59 -1.27 -0.15
CA SER A 217 16.64 -0.70 0.82
C SER A 217 15.25 -0.52 0.20
N SER A 218 15.19 0.01 -1.01
CA SER A 218 13.93 0.19 -1.74
C SER A 218 13.26 -1.15 -2.10
N THR A 219 14.05 -2.17 -2.47
CA THR A 219 13.53 -3.52 -2.75
C THR A 219 12.99 -4.20 -1.49
N ARG A 220 13.70 -4.11 -0.36
CA ARG A 220 13.24 -4.67 0.92
C ARG A 220 11.92 -4.02 1.36
N LEU A 221 11.80 -2.70 1.19
CA LEU A 221 10.58 -1.96 1.49
C LEU A 221 9.38 -2.53 0.73
N ILE A 222 9.48 -2.64 -0.61
CA ILE A 222 8.35 -3.11 -1.42
C ILE A 222 7.97 -4.55 -1.08
N VAL A 223 8.96 -5.42 -0.83
CA VAL A 223 8.71 -6.80 -0.39
C VAL A 223 7.93 -6.82 0.93
N CYS A 224 8.37 -6.02 1.91
CA CYS A 224 7.69 -5.93 3.21
C CYS A 224 6.24 -5.46 3.06
N VAL A 225 6.01 -4.37 2.32
CA VAL A 225 4.67 -3.80 2.11
C VAL A 225 3.76 -4.78 1.37
N VAL A 226 4.27 -5.47 0.33
CA VAL A 226 3.48 -6.45 -0.41
C VAL A 226 3.17 -7.69 0.43
N VAL A 227 4.12 -8.20 1.21
CA VAL A 227 3.87 -9.35 2.11
C VAL A 227 2.83 -8.99 3.16
N MET A 228 2.95 -7.79 3.78
CA MET A 228 1.93 -7.29 4.71
C MET A 228 0.55 -7.19 4.06
N PHE A 229 0.48 -6.64 2.84
CA PHE A 229 -0.77 -6.59 2.09
C PHE A 229 -1.37 -7.99 1.88
N LEU A 230 -0.58 -8.95 1.39
CA LEU A 230 -1.06 -10.31 1.12
C LEU A 230 -1.59 -11.00 2.39
N VAL A 231 -0.88 -10.87 3.51
CA VAL A 231 -1.30 -11.45 4.80
C VAL A 231 -2.57 -10.78 5.31
N CYS A 232 -2.64 -9.44 5.28
CA CYS A 232 -3.79 -8.72 5.80
C CYS A 232 -5.03 -8.83 4.90
N TYR A 233 -4.85 -8.93 3.59
CA TYR A 233 -5.96 -8.89 2.65
C TYR A 233 -6.60 -10.26 2.38
N VAL A 234 -5.95 -11.36 2.74
CA VAL A 234 -6.47 -12.73 2.52
C VAL A 234 -7.84 -12.92 3.18
N PHE A 235 -8.03 -12.40 4.38
CA PHE A 235 -9.31 -12.47 5.08
C PHE A 235 -10.41 -11.66 4.38
N GLY A 236 -10.10 -10.46 3.90
CA GLY A 236 -11.05 -9.65 3.13
C GLY A 236 -11.49 -10.32 1.84
N VAL A 237 -10.56 -10.97 1.13
CA VAL A 237 -10.87 -11.76 -0.07
C VAL A 237 -11.72 -12.97 0.29
N SER A 238 -11.41 -13.69 1.39
CA SER A 238 -12.21 -14.84 1.85
C SER A 238 -13.65 -14.45 2.20
N VAL A 239 -13.84 -13.30 2.86
CA VAL A 239 -15.18 -12.74 3.15
C VAL A 239 -15.94 -12.44 1.85
N ARG A 240 -15.29 -11.83 0.86
CA ARG A 240 -15.90 -11.57 -0.45
C ARG A 240 -16.23 -12.85 -1.21
N ILE A 241 -15.38 -13.87 -1.18
CA ILE A 241 -15.67 -15.18 -1.76
C ILE A 241 -16.88 -15.81 -1.09
N ALA A 242 -16.94 -15.80 0.25
CA ALA A 242 -18.06 -16.32 1.00
C ALA A 242 -19.36 -15.58 0.67
N SER A 243 -19.33 -14.27 0.44
CA SER A 243 -20.50 -13.48 0.06
C SER A 243 -21.02 -13.76 -1.35
N VAL A 244 -20.16 -14.21 -2.27
CA VAL A 244 -20.52 -14.56 -3.66
C VAL A 244 -21.08 -15.98 -3.75
N PHE A 245 -20.41 -16.93 -3.11
CA PHE A 245 -20.67 -18.37 -3.24
C PHE A 245 -21.38 -18.98 -2.04
N GLY A 246 -21.30 -18.33 -0.87
CA GLY A 246 -21.89 -18.82 0.38
C GLY A 246 -23.37 -18.52 0.48
N HIS A 247 -24.09 -19.44 1.15
CA HIS A 247 -25.51 -19.25 1.48
C HIS A 247 -25.72 -18.57 2.83
N GLN A 248 -24.66 -18.43 3.64
CA GLN A 248 -24.69 -17.82 4.96
C GLN A 248 -23.72 -16.66 5.08
N GLN A 249 -24.06 -15.67 5.91
CA GLN A 249 -23.15 -14.57 6.23
C GLN A 249 -21.95 -15.11 7.02
N PRO A 250 -20.72 -14.59 6.75
CA PRO A 250 -19.55 -14.95 7.52
C PRO A 250 -19.76 -14.70 9.03
N PRO A 251 -19.17 -15.53 9.92
CA PRO A 251 -19.20 -15.30 11.37
C PRO A 251 -18.71 -13.89 11.74
N GLU A 252 -19.25 -13.30 12.79
CA GLU A 252 -18.87 -11.95 13.24
C GLU A 252 -17.37 -11.85 13.56
N SER A 253 -16.77 -12.89 14.13
CA SER A 253 -15.33 -12.99 14.40
C SER A 253 -14.49 -12.82 13.13
N VAL A 254 -14.92 -13.38 12.00
CA VAL A 254 -14.23 -13.25 10.70
C VAL A 254 -14.35 -11.82 10.17
N LEU A 255 -15.51 -11.19 10.33
CA LEU A 255 -15.74 -9.80 9.93
C LEU A 255 -14.88 -8.82 10.77
N VAL A 256 -14.84 -9.02 12.09
CA VAL A 256 -14.00 -8.23 13.01
C VAL A 256 -12.52 -8.42 12.66
N THR A 257 -12.05 -9.64 12.49
CA THR A 257 -10.66 -9.93 12.11
C THR A 257 -10.31 -9.29 10.77
N SER A 258 -11.18 -9.40 9.77
CA SER A 258 -10.98 -8.75 8.46
C SER A 258 -10.85 -7.23 8.59
N SER A 259 -11.68 -6.59 9.41
CA SER A 259 -11.64 -5.14 9.63
C SER A 259 -10.34 -4.69 10.31
N ILE A 260 -9.88 -5.43 11.31
CA ILE A 260 -8.59 -5.19 11.98
C ILE A 260 -7.44 -5.29 10.97
N LEU A 261 -7.41 -6.34 10.15
CA LEU A 261 -6.34 -6.57 9.18
C LEU A 261 -6.30 -5.50 8.08
N ILE A 262 -7.45 -5.00 7.63
CA ILE A 262 -7.54 -3.87 6.69
C ILE A 262 -6.90 -2.60 7.31
N LEU A 263 -7.21 -2.30 8.56
CA LEU A 263 -6.62 -1.15 9.25
C LEU A 263 -5.13 -1.32 9.52
N ILE A 264 -4.68 -2.53 9.88
CA ILE A 264 -3.25 -2.85 10.04
C ILE A 264 -2.51 -2.60 8.73
N ASN A 265 -3.07 -3.05 7.60
CA ASN A 265 -2.46 -2.82 6.29
C ASN A 265 -2.21 -1.33 6.01
N SER A 266 -3.21 -0.48 6.26
CA SER A 266 -3.08 0.97 6.05
C SER A 266 -2.16 1.65 7.09
N ALA A 267 -2.16 1.18 8.35
CA ALA A 267 -1.32 1.74 9.41
C ALA A 267 0.16 1.31 9.32
N ALA A 268 0.45 0.16 8.71
CA ALA A 268 1.82 -0.36 8.60
C ALA A 268 2.67 0.34 7.53
N ASN A 269 2.06 0.90 6.49
CA ASN A 269 2.77 1.54 5.37
C ASN A 269 3.69 2.69 5.82
N PRO A 270 3.26 3.66 6.64
CA PRO A 270 4.13 4.72 7.17
C PRO A 270 5.30 4.19 7.99
N VAL A 271 5.06 3.14 8.78
CA VAL A 271 6.12 2.51 9.59
C VAL A 271 7.18 1.88 8.69
N ALA A 272 6.76 1.16 7.64
CA ALA A 272 7.67 0.58 6.66
C ALA A 272 8.53 1.66 5.97
N TYR A 273 7.93 2.80 5.58
CA TYR A 273 8.69 3.92 4.99
C TYR A 273 9.67 4.53 5.97
N GLY A 274 9.27 4.80 7.19
CA GLY A 274 10.12 5.37 8.23
C GLY A 274 11.30 4.49 8.64
N LEU A 275 11.12 3.17 8.66
CA LEU A 275 12.17 2.22 9.05
C LEU A 275 13.10 1.87 7.90
N MET A 276 12.56 1.67 6.69
CA MET A 276 13.30 1.04 5.59
C MET A 276 13.79 2.04 4.53
N LYS A 277 13.23 3.25 4.44
CA LYS A 277 13.62 4.25 3.45
C LYS A 277 14.45 5.35 4.10
N ARG A 278 15.77 5.34 3.89
CA ARG A 278 16.73 6.26 4.53
C ARG A 278 16.34 7.74 4.38
N ASP A 279 15.87 8.14 3.20
CA ASP A 279 15.48 9.53 2.95
C ASP A 279 14.28 9.95 3.81
N PHE A 280 13.27 9.06 3.98
CA PHE A 280 12.14 9.29 4.86
C PHE A 280 12.55 9.34 6.32
N LYS A 281 13.37 8.38 6.78
CA LYS A 281 13.89 8.34 8.15
C LYS A 281 14.62 9.63 8.52
N ARG A 282 15.48 10.11 7.62
CA ARG A 282 16.25 11.34 7.85
C ARG A 282 15.34 12.57 7.95
N GLU A 283 14.39 12.73 7.04
CA GLU A 283 13.45 13.87 7.07
C GLU A 283 12.47 13.77 8.25
N LEU A 284 12.06 12.57 8.64
CA LEU A 284 11.24 12.33 9.83
C LEU A 284 11.96 12.76 11.11
N LEU A 285 13.21 12.31 11.30
CA LEU A 285 14.03 12.69 12.46
C LEU A 285 14.25 14.19 12.56
N LYS A 286 14.50 14.88 11.43
CA LYS A 286 14.60 16.34 11.39
C LYS A 286 13.28 17.03 11.77
N THR A 287 12.16 16.50 11.30
CA THR A 287 10.83 17.06 11.58
C THR A 287 10.44 16.91 13.04
N LEU A 288 10.78 15.77 13.65
CA LEU A 288 10.52 15.51 15.07
C LEU A 288 11.51 16.20 16.01
N LYS A 289 12.49 16.97 15.49
CA LYS A 289 13.54 17.62 16.29
C LYS A 289 14.28 16.66 17.24
N ILE A 290 14.36 15.39 16.90
CA ILE A 290 15.16 14.43 17.64
C ILE A 290 16.63 14.69 17.28
N ASN A 291 17.21 15.72 17.92
CA ASN A 291 18.65 15.98 17.90
C ASN A 291 19.33 14.93 18.77
N ASN A 292 19.61 13.78 18.23
CA ASN A 292 20.67 12.94 18.77
C ASN A 292 21.99 13.49 18.25
N SER A 293 22.61 14.40 19.00
CA SER A 293 23.95 14.96 18.73
C SER A 293 25.07 13.90 18.63
N SER A 294 24.80 12.67 19.06
CA SER A 294 25.71 11.52 18.94
C SER A 294 25.50 10.66 17.69
N SER A 295 24.37 10.79 16.98
CA SER A 295 24.12 10.01 15.76
C SER A 295 24.39 10.79 14.47
N ASP A 296 24.49 12.11 14.52
CA ASP A 296 24.83 12.93 13.36
C ASP A 296 26.31 12.77 12.95
N LEU A 297 27.22 12.58 13.92
CA LEU A 297 28.63 12.26 13.65
C LEU A 297 28.82 10.87 13.04
N ALA A 298 28.08 9.87 13.47
CA ALA A 298 28.17 8.50 12.95
C ALA A 298 27.50 8.34 11.57
N ILE A 299 26.59 9.25 11.18
CA ILE A 299 25.91 9.23 9.88
C ILE A 299 26.70 10.01 8.81
N GLU A 300 27.50 11.01 9.22
CA GLU A 300 28.41 11.72 8.32
C GLU A 300 29.69 10.92 8.02
N GLU A 301 30.17 10.07 8.93
CA GLU A 301 31.33 9.18 8.67
C GLU A 301 31.01 7.96 7.81
N VAL A 302 29.73 7.63 7.58
CA VAL A 302 29.28 6.47 6.78
C VAL A 302 28.64 6.90 5.44
N LEU A 303 28.61 8.20 5.13
CA LEU A 303 28.20 8.79 3.84
C LEU A 303 29.40 9.28 3.07
#